data_dfd37dbccbe44bc8679d5545cb481554
#
_entry.id   dfd37dbccbe44bc8679d5545cb481554
#
_cell.length_a   1.000
_cell.length_b   1.000
_cell.length_c   1.000
_cell.angle_alpha   90.00
_cell.angle_beta   90.00
_cell.angle_gamma   90.00
#
_symmetry.space_group_name_H-M   'P 1'
#
loop_
_entity.id
_entity.type
_entity.pdbx_description
1 polymer ?
#
loop_
_entity_poly.entity_id
_entity_poly.type
_entity_poly.pdbx_seq_one_letter_code
_entity_poly.pdbx_strand_id
1 'polypeptide(L)'
;LTQEYILNTASQRTRIYPWYYDINRSEFTLDNRYFTHLGIPAGENNTLTMEEYVSMIHPDDRQTMADAFVVQLSGIETFDKAVPFRLRRGDGTWEWFEGQSTYIANISGHPYRLVGICMSIQEYKDIENTLIEARKKAEESDQAEIRLSGKYEP
;
A
#
# COMPACT_ATOMS: atom_id res chain seq x y z
N LEU A 1 -19.79 20.25 -5.02
CA LEU A 1 -18.49 19.59 -4.82
C LEU A 1 -18.71 18.11 -4.59
N THR A 2 -18.23 17.31 -5.51
CA THR A 2 -18.36 15.86 -5.46
C THR A 2 -17.27 15.26 -4.57
N GLN A 3 -17.49 14.04 -4.10
CA GLN A 3 -16.47 13.30 -3.38
C GLN A 3 -15.20 13.12 -4.22
N GLU A 4 -15.34 12.98 -5.53
CA GLU A 4 -14.20 12.90 -6.44
C GLU A 4 -13.31 14.13 -6.39
N TYR A 5 -13.89 15.31 -6.33
CA TYR A 5 -13.14 16.56 -6.23
C TYR A 5 -12.34 16.63 -4.93
N ILE A 6 -12.98 16.28 -3.82
CA ILE A 6 -12.34 16.28 -2.50
C ILE A 6 -11.19 15.27 -2.47
N LEU A 7 -11.42 14.06 -2.98
CA LEU A 7 -10.41 13.02 -3.03
C LEU A 7 -9.23 13.40 -3.90
N ASN A 8 -9.48 13.99 -5.06
CA ASN A 8 -8.42 14.45 -5.96
C ASN A 8 -7.59 15.58 -5.34
N THR A 9 -8.25 16.50 -4.66
CA THR A 9 -7.56 17.61 -3.97
C THR A 9 -6.68 17.08 -2.84
N ALA A 10 -7.20 16.15 -2.04
CA ALA A 10 -6.44 15.51 -0.97
C ALA A 10 -5.25 14.73 -1.53
N SER A 11 -5.45 13.97 -2.60
CA SER A 11 -4.39 13.14 -3.19
C SER A 11 -3.25 13.95 -3.79
N GLN A 12 -3.52 15.15 -4.32
CA GLN A 12 -2.48 16.04 -4.81
C GLN A 12 -1.52 16.52 -3.74
N ARG A 13 -2.00 16.66 -2.49
CA ARG A 13 -1.22 17.15 -1.37
C ARG A 13 -0.51 16.06 -0.58
N THR A 14 -1.15 14.90 -0.46
CA THR A 14 -0.74 13.85 0.47
C THR A 14 -0.25 12.57 -0.19
N ARG A 15 -0.13 12.56 -1.53
CA ARG A 15 0.24 11.38 -2.33
C ARG A 15 -0.69 10.19 -2.06
N ILE A 16 -1.98 10.47 -1.96
CA ILE A 16 -3.03 9.48 -1.90
C ILE A 16 -3.59 9.31 -3.30
N TYR A 17 -3.64 8.07 -3.78
CA TYR A 17 -4.04 7.77 -5.14
C TYR A 17 -5.32 6.95 -5.14
N PRO A 18 -6.43 7.50 -5.66
CA PRO A 18 -7.66 6.74 -5.82
C PRO A 18 -7.51 5.69 -6.91
N TRP A 19 -8.19 4.58 -6.71
CA TRP A 19 -8.26 3.50 -7.69
C TRP A 19 -9.63 2.87 -7.65
N TYR A 20 -9.99 2.19 -8.71
CA TYR A 20 -11.15 1.31 -8.70
C TYR A 20 -10.88 0.04 -9.49
N TYR A 21 -11.62 -1.00 -9.14
CA TYR A 21 -11.59 -2.28 -9.82
C TYR A 21 -12.96 -2.56 -10.42
N ASP A 22 -13.01 -2.75 -11.73
CA ASP A 22 -14.23 -3.14 -12.45
C ASP A 22 -14.40 -4.64 -12.31
N ILE A 23 -15.45 -5.05 -11.60
CA ILE A 23 -15.70 -6.46 -11.28
C ILE A 23 -16.03 -7.25 -12.55
N ASN A 24 -16.75 -6.64 -13.50
CA ASN A 24 -17.13 -7.30 -14.73
C ASN A 24 -15.98 -7.47 -15.71
N ARG A 25 -15.08 -6.50 -15.74
CA ARG A 25 -13.94 -6.51 -16.66
C ARG A 25 -12.67 -7.11 -16.05
N SER A 26 -12.68 -7.34 -14.74
CA SER A 26 -11.49 -7.78 -14.00
C SER A 26 -10.29 -6.87 -14.24
N GLU A 27 -10.52 -5.57 -14.13
CA GLU A 27 -9.56 -4.56 -14.54
C GLU A 27 -9.48 -3.44 -13.50
N PHE A 28 -8.25 -3.09 -13.11
CA PHE A 28 -7.98 -1.93 -12.26
C PHE A 28 -7.84 -0.67 -13.10
N THR A 29 -8.35 0.43 -12.61
CA THR A 29 -8.04 1.77 -13.11
C THR A 29 -7.36 2.54 -11.99
N LEU A 30 -6.15 3.01 -12.24
CA LEU A 30 -5.36 3.75 -11.27
C LEU A 30 -5.28 5.21 -11.66
N ASP A 31 -5.09 6.10 -10.69
CA ASP A 31 -4.82 7.50 -10.95
C ASP A 31 -3.52 7.64 -11.75
N ASN A 32 -3.51 8.51 -12.75
CA ASN A 32 -2.33 8.75 -13.58
C ASN A 32 -1.09 9.12 -12.75
N ARG A 33 -1.28 9.87 -11.66
CA ARG A 33 -0.19 10.27 -10.76
C ARG A 33 0.45 9.09 -10.04
N TYR A 34 -0.28 8.01 -9.88
CA TYR A 34 0.25 6.78 -9.28
C TYR A 34 1.34 6.18 -10.17
N PHE A 35 1.07 6.12 -11.49
CA PHE A 35 2.07 5.65 -12.45
C PHE A 35 3.30 6.55 -12.46
N THR A 36 3.11 7.86 -12.44
CA THR A 36 4.21 8.83 -12.38
C THR A 36 5.03 8.66 -11.10
N HIS A 37 4.37 8.48 -9.97
CA HIS A 37 5.02 8.25 -8.69
C HIS A 37 5.91 7.00 -8.73
N LEU A 38 5.41 5.92 -9.30
CA LEU A 38 6.15 4.67 -9.42
C LEU A 38 7.24 4.70 -10.50
N GLY A 39 7.19 5.69 -11.40
CA GLY A 39 8.14 5.79 -12.51
C GLY A 39 7.91 4.73 -13.58
N ILE A 40 6.67 4.30 -13.78
CA ILE A 40 6.29 3.33 -14.80
C ILE A 40 5.34 3.97 -15.81
N PRO A 41 5.32 3.48 -17.07
CA PRO A 41 4.40 4.01 -18.06
C PRO A 41 2.97 3.61 -17.71
N ALA A 42 2.05 4.57 -17.87
CA ALA A 42 0.62 4.30 -17.77
C ALA A 42 0.16 3.53 -19.01
N GLY A 43 -0.64 2.49 -18.83
CA GLY A 43 -1.28 1.80 -19.93
C GLY A 43 -2.42 2.63 -20.53
N GLU A 44 -3.10 2.09 -21.54
CA GLU A 44 -4.28 2.74 -22.11
C GLU A 44 -5.33 2.96 -21.01
N ASN A 45 -5.85 4.18 -20.94
CA ASN A 45 -6.87 4.58 -19.98
C ASN A 45 -6.46 4.34 -18.51
N ASN A 46 -5.16 4.27 -18.23
CA ASN A 46 -4.62 4.02 -16.88
C ASN A 46 -5.12 2.69 -16.28
N THR A 47 -5.33 1.69 -17.10
CA THR A 47 -5.84 0.40 -16.66
C THR A 47 -4.76 -0.65 -16.59
N LEU A 48 -4.96 -1.60 -15.67
CA LEU A 48 -4.12 -2.78 -15.49
C LEU A 48 -5.01 -4.01 -15.28
N THR A 49 -4.64 -5.11 -15.88
CA THR A 49 -5.28 -6.39 -15.56
C THR A 49 -4.88 -6.82 -14.16
N MET A 50 -5.63 -7.76 -13.59
CA MET A 50 -5.27 -8.37 -12.30
C MET A 50 -3.85 -8.95 -12.34
N GLU A 51 -3.50 -9.65 -13.41
CA GLU A 51 -2.18 -10.25 -13.56
C GLU A 51 -1.06 -9.20 -13.59
N GLU A 52 -1.26 -8.12 -14.32
CA GLU A 52 -0.31 -7.02 -14.39
C GLU A 52 -0.10 -6.37 -13.03
N TYR A 53 -1.19 -6.12 -12.30
CA TYR A 53 -1.11 -5.53 -10.97
C TYR A 53 -0.40 -6.46 -9.99
N VAL A 54 -0.77 -7.73 -9.96
CA VAL A 54 -0.14 -8.72 -9.06
C VAL A 54 1.35 -8.87 -9.36
N SER A 55 1.74 -8.78 -10.62
CA SER A 55 3.16 -8.86 -11.00
C SER A 55 4.00 -7.73 -10.44
N MET A 56 3.39 -6.59 -10.11
CA MET A 56 4.06 -5.45 -9.50
C MET A 56 4.20 -5.59 -7.98
N ILE A 57 3.39 -6.45 -7.36
CA ILE A 57 3.41 -6.66 -5.91
C ILE A 57 4.59 -7.56 -5.55
N HIS A 58 5.30 -7.20 -4.48
CA HIS A 58 6.38 -8.03 -3.95
C HIS A 58 5.87 -9.46 -3.69
N PRO A 59 6.62 -10.50 -4.08
CA PRO A 59 6.17 -11.88 -3.90
C PRO A 59 5.69 -12.24 -2.50
N ASP A 60 6.36 -11.73 -1.47
CA ASP A 60 5.99 -12.01 -0.08
C ASP A 60 4.65 -11.40 0.34
N ASP A 61 4.17 -10.40 -0.40
CA ASP A 61 2.94 -9.68 -0.07
C ASP A 61 1.74 -10.15 -0.89
N ARG A 62 1.96 -10.96 -1.92
CA ARG A 62 0.89 -11.36 -2.86
C ARG A 62 -0.24 -12.12 -2.20
N GLN A 63 0.07 -13.07 -1.33
CA GLN A 63 -0.97 -13.86 -0.66
C GLN A 63 -1.82 -13.02 0.26
N THR A 64 -1.20 -12.16 1.06
CA THR A 64 -1.91 -11.24 1.96
C THR A 64 -2.83 -10.31 1.18
N MET A 65 -2.37 -9.79 0.06
CA MET A 65 -3.18 -8.92 -0.78
C MET A 65 -4.33 -9.67 -1.45
N ALA A 66 -4.09 -10.89 -1.91
CA ALA A 66 -5.14 -11.73 -2.50
C ALA A 66 -6.24 -12.04 -1.47
N ASP A 67 -5.86 -12.40 -0.25
CA ASP A 67 -6.81 -12.68 0.82
C ASP A 67 -7.64 -11.45 1.19
N ALA A 68 -7.00 -10.29 1.31
CA ALA A 68 -7.68 -9.03 1.58
C ALA A 68 -8.66 -8.68 0.46
N PHE A 69 -8.27 -8.88 -0.79
CA PHE A 69 -9.10 -8.59 -1.95
C PHE A 69 -10.36 -9.46 -1.99
N VAL A 70 -10.22 -10.75 -1.70
CA VAL A 70 -11.36 -11.67 -1.62
C VAL A 70 -12.37 -11.23 -0.54
N VAL A 71 -11.87 -10.84 0.63
CA VAL A 71 -12.71 -10.34 1.72
C VAL A 71 -13.44 -9.06 1.30
N GLN A 72 -12.75 -8.15 0.63
CA GLN A 72 -13.32 -6.89 0.15
C GLN A 72 -14.43 -7.13 -0.88
N LEU A 73 -14.21 -8.06 -1.81
CA LEU A 73 -15.21 -8.40 -2.83
C LEU A 73 -16.43 -9.12 -2.26
N SER A 74 -16.31 -9.79 -1.12
CA SER A 74 -17.43 -10.49 -0.49
C SER A 74 -18.45 -9.54 0.14
N GLY A 75 -18.14 -8.25 0.23
CA GLY A 75 -19.04 -7.27 0.82
C GLY A 75 -19.13 -7.32 2.34
N ILE A 76 -18.30 -8.10 3.00
CA ILE A 76 -18.21 -8.12 4.46
C ILE A 76 -17.51 -6.82 4.89
N GLU A 77 -18.11 -6.13 5.86
CA GLU A 77 -17.61 -4.85 6.37
C GLU A 77 -16.30 -5.01 7.15
N THR A 78 -15.19 -5.07 6.43
CA THR A 78 -13.86 -5.00 7.02
C THR A 78 -13.01 -3.95 6.32
N PHE A 79 -13.68 -2.91 5.83
CA PHE A 79 -13.07 -1.89 4.97
C PHE A 79 -12.20 -0.88 5.71
N ASP A 80 -12.15 -0.95 7.03
CA ASP A 80 -11.37 -0.04 7.87
C ASP A 80 -9.91 -0.47 8.04
N LYS A 81 -9.54 -1.63 7.52
CA LYS A 81 -8.15 -2.11 7.59
C LYS A 81 -7.37 -1.75 6.35
N ALA A 82 -6.41 -0.87 6.52
CA ALA A 82 -5.40 -0.62 5.52
C ALA A 82 -4.40 -1.79 5.49
N VAL A 83 -4.02 -2.22 4.30
CA VAL A 83 -3.12 -3.35 4.09
C VAL A 83 -1.79 -2.85 3.55
N PRO A 84 -0.68 -3.02 4.29
CA PRO A 84 0.63 -2.65 3.78
C PRO A 84 1.14 -3.67 2.78
N PHE A 85 1.77 -3.18 1.71
CA PHE A 85 2.36 -4.03 0.68
C PHE A 85 3.41 -3.25 -0.10
N ARG A 86 4.29 -3.97 -0.80
CA ARG A 86 5.36 -3.38 -1.59
C ARG A 86 5.05 -3.48 -3.07
N LEU A 87 5.28 -2.39 -3.78
CA LEU A 87 5.20 -2.33 -5.23
C LEU A 87 6.58 -2.05 -5.83
N ARG A 88 6.83 -2.67 -6.98
CA ARG A 88 8.07 -2.44 -7.72
C ARG A 88 7.99 -1.13 -8.49
N ARG A 89 9.01 -0.30 -8.31
CA ARG A 89 9.17 0.93 -9.07
C ARG A 89 9.80 0.64 -10.43
N GLY A 90 9.72 1.63 -11.32
CA GLY A 90 10.33 1.53 -12.64
C GLY A 90 11.85 1.33 -12.62
N ASP A 91 12.53 1.74 -11.55
CA ASP A 91 13.97 1.54 -11.35
C ASP A 91 14.33 0.18 -10.75
N GLY A 92 13.33 -0.67 -10.50
CA GLY A 92 13.52 -1.99 -9.92
C GLY A 92 13.52 -2.04 -8.39
N THR A 93 13.45 -0.90 -7.72
CA THR A 93 13.35 -0.86 -6.25
C THR A 93 11.93 -1.10 -5.77
N TRP A 94 11.79 -1.43 -4.50
CA TRP A 94 10.50 -1.66 -3.86
C TRP A 94 10.11 -0.45 -3.03
N GLU A 95 8.84 -0.10 -3.09
CA GLU A 95 8.28 0.98 -2.27
C GLU A 95 7.09 0.47 -1.48
N TRP A 96 7.02 0.85 -0.21
CA TRP A 96 5.91 0.50 0.66
C TRP A 96 4.72 1.39 0.42
N PHE A 97 3.56 0.76 0.25
CA PHE A 97 2.26 1.39 0.12
C PHE A 97 1.28 0.78 1.11
N GLU A 98 0.19 1.47 1.31
CA GLU A 98 -0.93 1.00 2.10
C GLU A 98 -2.17 1.14 1.26
N GLY A 99 -2.88 0.04 1.05
CA GLY A 99 -4.10 0.01 0.25
C GLY A 99 -5.32 -0.16 1.15
N GLN A 100 -6.39 0.55 0.81
CA GLN A 100 -7.66 0.46 1.53
C GLN A 100 -8.79 0.63 0.54
N SER A 101 -9.76 -0.28 0.56
CA SER A 101 -11.00 -0.08 -0.18
C SER A 101 -11.97 0.72 0.68
N THR A 102 -12.74 1.58 0.04
CA THR A 102 -13.66 2.50 0.72
C THR A 102 -15.12 2.07 0.60
N TYR A 103 -15.52 1.55 -0.55
CA TYR A 103 -16.88 1.08 -0.76
C TYR A 103 -17.01 0.28 -2.05
N ILE A 104 -18.14 -0.42 -2.18
CA ILE A 104 -18.54 -1.10 -3.40
C ILE A 104 -19.67 -0.29 -4.05
N ALA A 105 -19.44 0.18 -5.27
CA ALA A 105 -20.47 0.85 -6.05
C ALA A 105 -21.41 -0.19 -6.66
N ASN A 106 -22.73 0.08 -6.61
CA ASN A 106 -23.77 -0.83 -7.06
C ASN A 106 -24.62 -0.19 -8.15
N ILE A 107 -25.10 -1.04 -9.07
CA ILE A 107 -26.18 -0.67 -9.99
C ILE A 107 -27.32 -1.66 -9.72
N SER A 108 -28.49 -1.14 -9.33
CA SER A 108 -29.69 -1.96 -9.06
C SER A 108 -29.41 -3.13 -8.12
N GLY A 109 -28.60 -2.92 -7.08
CA GLY A 109 -28.25 -3.96 -6.12
C GLY A 109 -27.14 -4.90 -6.55
N HIS A 110 -26.62 -4.76 -7.76
CA HIS A 110 -25.51 -5.57 -8.25
C HIS A 110 -24.19 -4.82 -8.12
N PRO A 111 -23.21 -5.32 -7.37
CA PRO A 111 -21.90 -4.69 -7.26
C PRO A 111 -21.18 -4.74 -8.60
N TYR A 112 -20.63 -3.60 -9.04
CA TYR A 112 -19.91 -3.55 -10.31
C TYR A 112 -18.51 -2.95 -10.17
N ARG A 113 -18.23 -2.24 -9.08
CA ARG A 113 -16.99 -1.53 -8.92
C ARG A 113 -16.56 -1.46 -7.45
N LEU A 114 -15.35 -1.91 -7.17
CA LEU A 114 -14.72 -1.72 -5.87
C LEU A 114 -13.87 -0.45 -5.95
N VAL A 115 -14.04 0.47 -5.02
CA VAL A 115 -13.34 1.76 -4.99
C VAL A 115 -12.47 1.85 -3.77
N GLY A 116 -11.26 2.35 -3.93
CA GLY A 116 -10.33 2.48 -2.83
C GLY A 116 -9.30 3.57 -3.04
N ILE A 117 -8.39 3.65 -2.09
CA ILE A 117 -7.26 4.54 -2.13
C ILE A 117 -5.98 3.76 -1.85
N CYS A 118 -4.87 4.28 -2.34
CA CYS A 118 -3.55 3.74 -2.10
C CYS A 118 -2.61 4.90 -1.75
N MET A 119 -1.79 4.71 -0.73
CA MET A 119 -0.94 5.76 -0.21
C MET A 119 0.46 5.21 0.02
N SER A 120 1.49 5.98 -0.37
CA SER A 120 2.86 5.62 -0.03
C SER A 120 3.11 5.78 1.45
N ILE A 121 3.70 4.76 2.07
CA ILE A 121 4.12 4.79 3.46
C ILE A 121 5.63 4.59 3.59
N GLN A 122 6.37 4.81 2.50
CA GLN A 122 7.82 4.59 2.49
C GLN A 122 8.54 5.49 3.49
N GLU A 123 8.17 6.74 3.57
CA GLU A 123 8.75 7.68 4.53
C GLU A 123 8.54 7.20 5.97
N TYR A 124 7.35 6.72 6.29
CA TYR A 124 7.04 6.14 7.59
C TYR A 124 7.90 4.90 7.87
N LYS A 125 8.05 4.02 6.87
CA LYS A 125 8.87 2.81 6.99
C LYS A 125 10.34 3.15 7.21
N ASP A 126 10.84 4.18 6.53
CA ASP A 126 12.23 4.62 6.68
C ASP A 126 12.49 5.16 8.09
N ILE A 127 11.56 5.94 8.63
CA ILE A 127 11.64 6.44 10.01
C ILE A 127 11.60 5.28 11.00
N GLU A 128 10.68 4.36 10.82
CA GLU A 128 10.54 3.16 11.66
C GLU A 128 11.83 2.36 11.68
N ASN A 129 12.43 2.10 10.52
CA ASN A 129 13.69 1.36 10.40
C ASN A 129 14.85 2.10 11.08
N THR A 130 14.91 3.41 10.93
CA THR A 130 15.94 4.23 11.58
C THR A 130 15.83 4.13 13.10
N LEU A 131 14.62 4.18 13.63
CA LEU A 131 14.38 4.02 15.08
C LEU A 131 14.74 2.63 15.57
N ILE A 132 14.41 1.59 14.84
CA ILE A 132 14.75 0.21 15.17
C ILE A 132 16.28 0.04 15.22
N GLU A 133 16.99 0.54 14.22
CA GLU A 133 18.45 0.49 14.17
C GLU A 133 19.11 1.26 15.31
N ALA A 134 18.61 2.46 15.60
CA ALA A 134 19.12 3.28 16.70
C ALA A 134 18.92 2.59 18.04
N ARG A 135 17.77 1.99 18.27
CA ARG A 135 17.45 1.22 19.49
C ARG A 135 18.35 0.01 19.62
N LYS A 136 18.53 -0.74 18.55
CA LYS A 136 19.39 -1.91 18.52
C LYS A 136 20.83 -1.55 18.85
N LYS A 137 21.32 -0.45 18.26
CA LYS A 137 22.67 0.07 18.49
C LYS A 137 22.87 0.49 19.94
N ALA A 138 21.86 1.14 20.54
CA ALA A 138 21.90 1.53 21.95
C ALA A 138 21.94 0.30 22.88
N GLU A 139 21.15 -0.72 22.60
CA GLU A 139 21.14 -1.96 23.36
C GLU A 139 22.48 -2.69 23.28
N GLU A 140 23.10 -2.76 22.11
CA GLU A 140 24.41 -3.36 21.91
C GLU A 140 25.49 -2.58 22.65
N SER A 141 25.43 -1.25 22.64
CA SER A 141 26.35 -0.39 23.37
C SER A 141 26.23 -0.58 24.88
N ASP A 142 25.02 -0.66 25.41
CA ASP A 142 24.77 -0.91 26.83
C ASP A 142 25.29 -2.27 27.26
N GLN A 143 25.09 -3.31 26.46
CA GLN A 143 25.61 -4.65 26.74
C GLN A 143 27.14 -4.68 26.72
N ALA A 144 27.76 -3.97 25.78
CA ALA A 144 29.22 -3.87 25.71
C ALA A 144 29.78 -3.13 26.90
N GLU A 145 29.13 -2.06 27.36
CA GLU A 145 29.53 -1.29 28.53
C GLU A 145 29.43 -2.11 29.80
N ILE A 146 28.32 -2.84 29.99
CA ILE A 146 28.14 -3.76 31.12
C ILE A 146 29.22 -4.83 31.14
N ARG A 147 29.55 -5.39 29.98
CA ARG A 147 30.57 -6.43 29.83
C ARG A 147 31.97 -5.90 30.21
N LEU A 148 32.32 -4.68 29.80
CA LEU A 148 33.60 -4.04 30.07
C LEU A 148 33.71 -3.57 31.51
N SER A 149 32.61 -3.17 32.15
CA SER A 149 32.63 -2.67 33.52
C SER A 149 32.63 -3.78 34.59
N GLY A 150 32.48 -5.03 34.20
CA GLY A 150 32.44 -6.15 35.15
C GLY A 150 31.23 -6.14 36.07
N LYS A 151 30.18 -5.40 35.77
CA LYS A 151 28.95 -5.30 36.58
C LYS A 151 28.08 -6.55 36.50
N TYR A 152 28.43 -7.48 35.64
CA TYR A 152 27.74 -8.75 35.49
C TYR A 152 28.62 -9.88 35.94
N GLU A 153 28.83 -9.95 37.22
CA GLU A 153 29.39 -11.16 37.79
C GLU A 153 28.24 -12.04 38.37
N PRO A 154 28.25 -13.33 38.08
CA PRO A 154 27.30 -14.26 38.68
C PRO A 154 27.51 -14.37 40.19
#